data_0e92fa84acfd3ff0cea32463544cfa6c
#
_entry.id   0e92fa84acfd3ff0cea32463544cfa6c
#
_cell.length_a   1.000
_cell.length_b   1.000
_cell.length_c   1.000
_cell.angle_alpha   90.00
_cell.angle_beta   90.00
_cell.angle_gamma   90.00
#
_symmetry.space_group_name_H-M   'P 1'
#
loop_
_entity.id
_entity.type
_entity.pdbx_description
1 polymer ?
#
loop_
_entity_poly.entity_id
_entity_poly.type
_entity_poly.pdbx_seq_one_letter_code
_entity_poly.pdbx_strand_id
1 'polypeptide(L)'
;MRLDDISKFMEQAGIPGRDEYALTPSRKRFPDGASYRIEMSGVEGPKVLEALIDERRKRNVPVHRLVSMCQGGTLFDKQELRDFAQMATEDKMEVVMVPGPRNAWDIGRQLMTSEGARCGASHHRGSDELRKVIADIMRMYDVGIRGFLIVDTGLLWLLKKMQNQGNFPKDVALKLSVWTGVSSPAGAKLAEELGATSFNPIADLTLPQLAAIRKVVDIPIDFYIWTFESYGGPNRLYDAPEVARLYSPCYFKFEPAPSAGGFYSPFTSDESHITLMRKKVKWAEFVIDLIRENQPDMKVSEQGPADLCIPRV
;
A
#
# COMPACT_ATOMS: atom_id res chain seq x y z
N MET A 1 -23.93 -16.84 -26.67
CA MET A 1 -23.14 -15.58 -26.57
C MET A 1 -21.67 -15.95 -26.77
N ARG A 2 -20.97 -15.29 -27.68
CA ARG A 2 -19.54 -15.55 -27.94
C ARG A 2 -18.70 -14.66 -27.01
N LEU A 3 -17.44 -15.04 -26.77
CA LEU A 3 -16.53 -14.25 -25.92
C LEU A 3 -16.32 -12.81 -26.44
N ASP A 4 -16.30 -12.64 -27.75
CA ASP A 4 -16.17 -11.29 -28.37
C ASP A 4 -17.39 -10.39 -28.09
N ASP A 5 -18.59 -10.96 -27.96
CA ASP A 5 -19.78 -10.19 -27.60
C ASP A 5 -19.68 -9.73 -26.13
N ILE A 6 -19.15 -10.60 -25.25
CA ILE A 6 -18.89 -10.25 -23.84
C ILE A 6 -17.86 -9.15 -23.74
N SER A 7 -16.75 -9.24 -24.49
CA SER A 7 -15.70 -8.19 -24.52
C SER A 7 -16.30 -6.83 -24.89
N LYS A 8 -17.18 -6.75 -25.91
CA LYS A 8 -17.86 -5.51 -26.29
C LYS A 8 -18.75 -4.94 -25.18
N PHE A 9 -19.45 -5.81 -24.45
CA PHE A 9 -20.28 -5.35 -23.32
C PHE A 9 -19.43 -4.81 -22.17
N MET A 10 -18.27 -5.42 -21.89
CA MET A 10 -17.31 -4.92 -20.92
C MET A 10 -16.78 -3.53 -21.33
N GLU A 11 -16.42 -3.37 -22.60
CA GLU A 11 -15.95 -2.09 -23.16
C GLU A 11 -17.02 -0.98 -23.08
N GLN A 12 -18.28 -1.31 -23.33
CA GLN A 12 -19.41 -0.39 -23.14
C GLN A 12 -19.58 0.04 -21.67
N ALA A 13 -19.20 -0.82 -20.71
CA ALA A 13 -19.16 -0.51 -19.30
C ALA A 13 -17.86 0.21 -18.86
N GLY A 14 -16.98 0.57 -19.80
CA GLY A 14 -15.71 1.24 -19.51
C GLY A 14 -14.61 0.32 -18.98
N ILE A 15 -14.77 -1.00 -19.14
CA ILE A 15 -13.80 -2.01 -18.70
C ILE A 15 -13.17 -2.67 -19.93
N PRO A 16 -11.84 -2.82 -20.01
CA PRO A 16 -11.20 -3.52 -21.13
C PRO A 16 -11.78 -4.94 -21.32
N GLY A 17 -12.15 -5.30 -22.54
CA GLY A 17 -12.69 -6.60 -22.87
C GLY A 17 -11.65 -7.73 -22.85
N ARG A 18 -10.36 -7.39 -22.81
CA ARG A 18 -9.20 -8.29 -22.70
C ARG A 18 -8.06 -7.60 -21.96
N ASP A 19 -7.09 -8.40 -21.51
CA ASP A 19 -5.85 -7.87 -20.97
C ASP A 19 -5.06 -7.10 -22.04
N GLU A 20 -4.17 -6.18 -21.60
CA GLU A 20 -3.43 -5.27 -22.47
C GLU A 20 -2.15 -5.92 -23.02
N TYR A 21 -2.30 -6.82 -23.99
CA TYR A 21 -1.17 -7.54 -24.58
C TYR A 21 -0.24 -6.68 -25.45
N ALA A 22 -0.70 -5.50 -25.90
CA ALA A 22 0.14 -4.55 -26.62
C ALA A 22 1.17 -3.86 -25.71
N LEU A 23 1.02 -3.99 -24.40
CA LEU A 23 1.90 -3.41 -23.39
C LEU A 23 2.19 -1.91 -23.63
N THR A 24 1.11 -1.16 -23.90
CA THR A 24 1.20 0.27 -24.19
C THR A 24 1.69 1.06 -22.97
N PRO A 25 2.73 1.91 -23.10
CA PRO A 25 3.24 2.68 -21.98
C PRO A 25 2.18 3.57 -21.33
N SER A 26 2.17 3.66 -20.01
CA SER A 26 1.35 4.64 -19.30
C SER A 26 1.91 6.04 -19.49
N ARG A 27 1.02 7.00 -19.78
CA ARG A 27 1.35 8.43 -19.84
C ARG A 27 1.03 9.18 -18.55
N LYS A 28 0.40 8.49 -17.60
CA LYS A 28 0.02 9.06 -16.29
C LYS A 28 1.28 9.22 -15.42
N ARG A 29 1.31 10.28 -14.60
CA ARG A 29 2.43 10.59 -13.71
C ARG A 29 1.90 11.09 -12.38
N PHE A 30 2.77 11.08 -11.36
CA PHE A 30 2.54 11.83 -10.14
C PHE A 30 2.51 13.33 -10.41
N PRO A 31 1.95 14.16 -9.50
CA PRO A 31 1.88 15.62 -9.69
C PRO A 31 3.24 16.30 -9.90
N ASP A 32 4.33 15.73 -9.37
CA ASP A 32 5.71 16.18 -9.57
C ASP A 32 6.34 15.71 -10.90
N GLY A 33 5.57 15.01 -11.74
CA GLY A 33 6.00 14.47 -13.04
C GLY A 33 6.72 13.11 -12.94
N ALA A 34 6.92 12.55 -11.76
CA ALA A 34 7.58 11.27 -11.57
C ALA A 34 6.70 10.08 -12.01
N SER A 35 7.37 8.99 -12.39
CA SER A 35 6.72 7.75 -12.81
C SER A 35 6.44 6.81 -11.65
N TYR A 36 7.34 6.80 -10.66
CA TYR A 36 7.24 5.88 -9.53
C TYR A 36 7.77 6.47 -8.24
N ARG A 37 7.38 5.83 -7.14
CA ARG A 37 7.77 6.12 -5.77
C ARG A 37 8.12 4.82 -5.03
N ILE A 38 8.81 4.93 -3.90
CA ILE A 38 9.19 3.80 -3.05
C ILE A 38 8.29 3.79 -1.82
N GLU A 39 7.75 2.60 -1.51
CA GLU A 39 6.98 2.32 -0.31
C GLU A 39 7.66 1.22 0.51
N MET A 40 7.87 1.47 1.80
CA MET A 40 8.41 0.51 2.76
C MET A 40 7.31 0.05 3.72
N SER A 41 7.07 -1.26 3.76
CA SER A 41 6.13 -1.88 4.67
C SER A 41 6.84 -2.48 5.87
N GLY A 42 6.15 -2.61 7.00
CA GLY A 42 6.71 -3.20 8.23
C GLY A 42 7.59 -2.24 9.03
N VAL A 43 7.21 -0.97 9.07
CA VAL A 43 7.84 0.02 9.95
C VAL A 43 7.13 -0.03 11.30
N GLU A 44 7.58 -0.95 12.17
CA GLU A 44 6.85 -1.40 13.36
C GLU A 44 7.19 -0.61 14.64
N GLY A 45 7.54 0.65 14.50
CA GLY A 45 7.77 1.55 15.61
C GLY A 45 8.93 2.52 15.40
N PRO A 46 9.20 3.44 16.36
CA PRO A 46 10.20 4.49 16.22
C PRO A 46 11.62 3.99 15.90
N LYS A 47 12.09 2.93 16.56
CA LYS A 47 13.44 2.37 16.31
C LYS A 47 13.61 1.80 14.90
N VAL A 48 12.55 1.21 14.34
CA VAL A 48 12.57 0.69 12.96
C VAL A 48 12.56 1.84 11.97
N LEU A 49 11.82 2.91 12.27
CA LEU A 49 11.80 4.13 11.46
C LEU A 49 13.17 4.83 11.48
N GLU A 50 13.82 4.95 12.63
CA GLU A 50 15.18 5.49 12.75
C GLU A 50 16.16 4.72 11.87
N ALA A 51 16.15 3.38 11.95
CA ALA A 51 17.01 2.53 11.12
C ALA A 51 16.73 2.67 9.62
N LEU A 52 15.47 2.88 9.23
CA LEU A 52 15.10 3.18 7.84
C LEU A 52 15.69 4.52 7.41
N ILE A 53 15.51 5.57 8.21
CA ILE A 53 16.01 6.93 7.92
C ILE A 53 17.52 6.92 7.76
N ASP A 54 18.24 6.27 8.66
CA ASP A 54 19.70 6.14 8.61
C ASP A 54 20.15 5.44 7.33
N GLU A 55 19.57 4.27 7.01
CA GLU A 55 20.00 3.47 5.88
C GLU A 55 19.64 4.15 4.54
N ARG A 56 18.45 4.80 4.42
CA ARG A 56 18.08 5.50 3.20
C ARG A 56 18.96 6.72 2.94
N ARG A 57 19.33 7.48 4.00
CA ARG A 57 20.24 8.64 3.89
C ARG A 57 21.65 8.18 3.47
N LYS A 58 22.16 7.12 4.10
CA LYS A 58 23.45 6.51 3.76
C LYS A 58 23.53 6.08 2.29
N ARG A 59 22.44 5.55 1.73
CA ARG A 59 22.37 5.06 0.33
C ARG A 59 21.84 6.09 -0.66
N ASN A 60 21.40 7.25 -0.18
CA ASN A 60 20.72 8.26 -1.00
C ASN A 60 19.49 7.71 -1.73
N VAL A 61 18.69 6.89 -1.06
CA VAL A 61 17.46 6.29 -1.57
C VAL A 61 16.26 7.10 -1.10
N PRO A 62 15.42 7.64 -1.98
CA PRO A 62 14.17 8.28 -1.57
C PRO A 62 13.16 7.23 -1.11
N VAL A 63 12.49 7.49 0.01
CA VAL A 63 11.37 6.69 0.54
C VAL A 63 10.20 7.61 0.79
N HIS A 64 9.09 7.38 0.10
CA HIS A 64 7.98 8.33 0.05
C HIS A 64 6.83 7.95 0.98
N ARG A 65 6.59 6.64 1.16
CA ARG A 65 5.48 6.13 1.95
C ARG A 65 5.92 4.97 2.82
N LEU A 66 5.37 4.96 4.03
CA LEU A 66 5.52 3.89 5.01
C LEU A 66 4.18 3.19 5.22
N VAL A 67 4.17 1.85 5.23
CA VAL A 67 3.06 1.09 5.83
C VAL A 67 3.53 0.63 7.20
N SER A 68 2.90 1.16 8.25
CA SER A 68 3.43 1.13 9.59
C SER A 68 2.49 0.47 10.58
N MET A 69 3.10 -0.10 11.60
CA MET A 69 2.41 -0.73 12.73
C MET A 69 1.42 -1.81 12.28
N CYS A 70 1.90 -2.71 11.40
CA CYS A 70 1.14 -3.88 10.95
C CYS A 70 0.83 -4.85 12.09
N GLN A 71 1.58 -4.77 13.18
CA GLN A 71 1.30 -5.46 14.45
C GLN A 71 0.00 -4.97 15.10
N GLY A 72 -0.40 -3.73 14.84
CA GLY A 72 -1.57 -3.05 15.38
C GLY A 72 -1.21 -1.72 16.05
N GLY A 73 -1.76 -0.62 15.57
CA GLY A 73 -1.55 0.71 16.15
C GLY A 73 -2.02 0.84 17.60
N THR A 74 -2.93 -0.05 18.04
CA THR A 74 -3.42 -0.11 19.42
C THR A 74 -2.37 -0.55 20.45
N LEU A 75 -1.24 -1.10 20.02
CA LEU A 75 -0.12 -1.50 20.89
C LEU A 75 0.74 -0.31 21.34
N PHE A 76 0.58 0.85 20.73
CA PHE A 76 1.37 2.05 20.98
C PHE A 76 0.58 3.09 21.78
N ASP A 77 1.24 3.76 22.72
CA ASP A 77 0.65 4.89 23.42
C ASP A 77 0.65 6.16 22.56
N LYS A 78 0.02 7.24 23.08
CA LYS A 78 -0.09 8.49 22.31
C LYS A 78 1.25 9.19 22.11
N GLN A 79 2.20 9.03 23.04
CA GLN A 79 3.50 9.65 22.91
C GLN A 79 4.35 8.93 21.86
N GLU A 80 4.38 7.61 21.87
CA GLU A 80 5.05 6.79 20.86
C GLU A 80 4.53 7.10 19.46
N LEU A 81 3.20 7.25 19.30
CA LEU A 81 2.59 7.62 18.04
C LEU A 81 2.96 9.04 17.58
N ARG A 82 3.08 10.01 18.51
CA ARG A 82 3.53 11.38 18.19
C ARG A 82 4.99 11.38 17.78
N ASP A 83 5.85 10.71 18.51
CA ASP A 83 7.28 10.63 18.21
C ASP A 83 7.51 10.00 16.83
N PHE A 84 6.78 8.95 16.53
CA PHE A 84 6.79 8.32 15.21
C PHE A 84 6.33 9.29 14.10
N ALA A 85 5.20 9.97 14.32
CA ALA A 85 4.67 10.95 13.37
C ALA A 85 5.64 12.12 13.16
N GLN A 86 6.27 12.61 14.23
CA GLN A 86 7.28 13.68 14.17
C GLN A 86 8.49 13.26 13.32
N MET A 87 9.06 12.07 13.58
CA MET A 87 10.19 11.56 12.82
C MET A 87 9.87 11.43 11.32
N ALA A 88 8.67 10.91 10.98
CA ALA A 88 8.24 10.80 9.60
C ALA A 88 8.02 12.17 8.93
N THR A 89 7.51 13.16 9.68
CA THR A 89 7.34 14.55 9.22
C THR A 89 8.68 15.19 8.89
N GLU A 90 9.65 15.08 9.78
CA GLU A 90 11.00 15.64 9.61
C GLU A 90 11.73 15.05 8.40
N ASP A 91 11.51 13.77 8.12
CA ASP A 91 12.09 13.09 6.96
C ASP A 91 11.17 13.09 5.73
N LYS A 92 10.06 13.85 5.79
CA LYS A 92 9.10 14.11 4.70
C LYS A 92 8.52 12.82 4.08
N MET A 93 8.07 11.89 4.93
CA MET A 93 7.45 10.64 4.50
C MET A 93 5.95 10.61 4.83
N GLU A 94 5.14 10.11 3.90
CA GLU A 94 3.76 9.74 4.17
C GLU A 94 3.73 8.50 5.07
N VAL A 95 2.87 8.53 6.08
CA VAL A 95 2.64 7.38 6.96
C VAL A 95 1.24 6.83 6.71
N VAL A 96 1.17 5.57 6.32
CA VAL A 96 -0.06 4.79 6.21
C VAL A 96 -0.11 3.80 7.37
N MET A 97 -0.90 4.12 8.39
CA MET A 97 -1.07 3.26 9.56
C MET A 97 -2.04 2.12 9.27
N VAL A 98 -1.85 1.01 9.94
CA VAL A 98 -2.76 -0.13 9.90
C VAL A 98 -3.67 -0.09 11.11
N PRO A 99 -4.94 0.38 10.96
CA PRO A 99 -5.84 0.51 12.09
C PRO A 99 -6.32 -0.86 12.59
N GLY A 100 -6.57 -0.96 13.88
CA GLY A 100 -7.13 -2.12 14.55
C GLY A 100 -8.48 -1.81 15.23
N PRO A 101 -9.10 -2.79 15.85
CA PRO A 101 -8.76 -4.20 15.80
C PRO A 101 -9.20 -4.87 14.49
N ARG A 102 -8.46 -5.91 14.07
CA ARG A 102 -8.71 -6.67 12.84
C ARG A 102 -8.99 -8.13 13.15
N ASN A 103 -10.03 -8.68 12.53
CA ASN A 103 -10.31 -10.11 12.59
C ASN A 103 -9.14 -10.92 12.02
N ALA A 104 -8.98 -12.14 12.52
CA ALA A 104 -7.91 -13.07 12.16
C ALA A 104 -6.48 -12.52 12.36
N TRP A 105 -6.34 -11.35 12.94
CA TRP A 105 -5.06 -10.73 13.25
C TRP A 105 -4.96 -10.35 14.73
N ASP A 106 -5.68 -9.29 15.16
CA ASP A 106 -5.66 -8.78 16.53
C ASP A 106 -6.79 -9.42 17.37
N ILE A 107 -7.94 -9.73 16.75
CA ILE A 107 -9.10 -10.35 17.40
C ILE A 107 -9.37 -11.71 16.78
N GLY A 108 -9.53 -12.74 17.60
CA GLY A 108 -9.94 -14.06 17.18
C GLY A 108 -9.03 -14.64 16.11
N ARG A 109 -7.73 -14.54 16.30
CA ARG A 109 -6.73 -15.02 15.38
C ARG A 109 -6.93 -16.49 15.04
N GLN A 110 -7.25 -16.76 13.78
CA GLN A 110 -7.43 -18.12 13.31
C GLN A 110 -6.07 -18.70 12.92
N LEU A 111 -5.33 -19.18 13.93
CA LEU A 111 -3.99 -19.77 13.76
C LEU A 111 -3.98 -20.97 12.81
N MET A 112 -5.14 -21.62 12.63
CA MET A 112 -5.28 -22.83 11.80
C MET A 112 -5.64 -22.53 10.34
N THR A 113 -5.89 -21.28 9.96
CA THR A 113 -6.19 -20.93 8.56
C THR A 113 -4.92 -20.53 7.80
N SER A 114 -4.86 -20.93 6.52
CA SER A 114 -3.84 -20.44 5.61
C SER A 114 -3.88 -18.91 5.49
N GLU A 115 -2.78 -18.28 5.11
CA GLU A 115 -2.74 -16.82 4.92
C GLU A 115 -3.72 -16.34 3.85
N GLY A 116 -3.92 -17.12 2.78
CA GLY A 116 -4.94 -16.82 1.77
C GLY A 116 -6.36 -16.77 2.34
N ALA A 117 -6.69 -17.66 3.29
CA ALA A 117 -7.99 -17.62 3.95
C ALA A 117 -8.15 -16.42 4.90
N ARG A 118 -7.06 -15.86 5.42
CA ARG A 118 -7.09 -14.65 6.25
C ARG A 118 -7.54 -13.41 5.47
N CYS A 119 -7.35 -13.36 4.16
CA CYS A 119 -7.84 -12.25 3.33
C CYS A 119 -9.33 -12.01 3.55
N GLY A 120 -10.17 -13.02 3.38
CA GLY A 120 -11.60 -12.92 3.64
C GLY A 120 -11.97 -12.79 5.13
N ALA A 121 -11.09 -13.21 6.04
CA ALA A 121 -11.31 -13.11 7.48
C ALA A 121 -10.97 -11.73 8.06
N SER A 122 -10.22 -10.90 7.35
CA SER A 122 -9.78 -9.58 7.85
C SER A 122 -10.86 -8.50 7.74
N HIS A 123 -11.98 -8.77 7.10
CA HIS A 123 -13.12 -7.86 7.03
C HIS A 123 -13.77 -7.65 8.40
N HIS A 124 -14.26 -6.45 8.65
CA HIS A 124 -14.89 -6.10 9.92
C HIS A 124 -16.27 -6.74 10.06
N ARG A 125 -16.51 -7.39 11.19
CA ARG A 125 -17.74 -8.14 11.47
C ARG A 125 -18.69 -7.33 12.32
N GLY A 126 -19.79 -6.90 11.72
CA GLY A 126 -20.84 -6.15 12.41
C GLY A 126 -20.43 -4.71 12.71
N SER A 127 -21.38 -3.97 13.28
CA SER A 127 -21.23 -2.53 13.50
C SER A 127 -20.28 -2.18 14.66
N ASP A 128 -20.14 -3.06 15.64
CA ASP A 128 -19.25 -2.80 16.78
C ASP A 128 -17.76 -2.81 16.39
N GLU A 129 -17.38 -3.68 15.47
CA GLU A 129 -15.99 -3.68 14.96
C GLU A 129 -15.73 -2.47 14.06
N LEU A 130 -16.67 -2.10 13.18
CA LEU A 130 -16.58 -0.86 12.41
C LEU A 130 -16.41 0.37 13.33
N ARG A 131 -17.19 0.45 14.40
CA ARG A 131 -17.09 1.53 15.39
C ARG A 131 -15.71 1.57 16.04
N LYS A 132 -15.15 0.43 16.43
CA LYS A 132 -13.84 0.33 17.09
C LYS A 132 -12.70 0.74 16.15
N VAL A 133 -12.70 0.27 14.90
CA VAL A 133 -11.65 0.63 13.94
C VAL A 133 -11.71 2.12 13.57
N ILE A 134 -12.90 2.71 13.47
CA ILE A 134 -13.04 4.16 13.25
C ILE A 134 -12.51 4.93 14.45
N ALA A 135 -12.78 4.48 15.67
CA ALA A 135 -12.21 5.10 16.87
C ALA A 135 -10.69 5.04 16.91
N ASP A 136 -10.08 3.93 16.50
CA ASP A 136 -8.62 3.82 16.40
C ASP A 136 -8.04 4.74 15.32
N ILE A 137 -8.69 4.83 14.16
CA ILE A 137 -8.31 5.80 13.12
C ILE A 137 -8.32 7.23 13.68
N MET A 138 -9.37 7.62 14.39
CA MET A 138 -9.47 8.97 14.98
C MET A 138 -8.41 9.21 16.05
N ARG A 139 -8.11 8.21 16.87
CA ARG A 139 -7.01 8.28 17.85
C ARG A 139 -5.66 8.56 17.21
N MET A 140 -5.38 7.92 16.07
CA MET A 140 -4.14 8.14 15.30
C MET A 140 -4.17 9.49 14.56
N TYR A 141 -5.33 9.89 14.04
CA TYR A 141 -5.52 11.20 13.42
C TYR A 141 -5.23 12.35 14.40
N ASP A 142 -5.67 12.22 15.65
CA ASP A 142 -5.47 13.22 16.71
C ASP A 142 -4.00 13.45 17.09
N VAL A 143 -3.14 12.48 16.82
CA VAL A 143 -1.68 12.60 17.00
C VAL A 143 -0.93 13.00 15.73
N GLY A 144 -1.64 13.35 14.67
CA GLY A 144 -1.05 13.90 13.45
C GLY A 144 -1.03 12.95 12.24
N ILE A 145 -1.35 11.67 12.38
CA ILE A 145 -1.35 10.71 11.26
C ILE A 145 -2.42 11.10 10.22
N ARG A 146 -2.09 10.97 8.94
CA ARG A 146 -2.96 11.33 7.80
C ARG A 146 -3.18 10.22 6.78
N GLY A 147 -2.65 9.03 6.97
CA GLY A 147 -2.83 7.89 6.05
C GLY A 147 -3.27 6.63 6.79
N PHE A 148 -4.18 5.86 6.18
CA PHE A 148 -4.72 4.63 6.77
C PHE A 148 -4.87 3.53 5.72
N LEU A 149 -4.43 2.31 6.07
CA LEU A 149 -4.60 1.12 5.25
C LEU A 149 -5.97 0.50 5.56
N ILE A 150 -6.85 0.50 4.58
CA ILE A 150 -8.22 0.01 4.71
C ILE A 150 -8.30 -1.41 4.15
N VAL A 151 -8.66 -2.37 4.99
CA VAL A 151 -8.73 -3.80 4.65
C VAL A 151 -10.14 -4.26 4.24
N ASP A 152 -11.12 -3.37 4.31
CA ASP A 152 -12.54 -3.66 4.11
C ASP A 152 -13.17 -2.60 3.20
N THR A 153 -13.78 -3.02 2.09
CA THR A 153 -14.42 -2.11 1.14
C THR A 153 -15.66 -1.42 1.73
N GLY A 154 -16.37 -2.08 2.65
CA GLY A 154 -17.49 -1.50 3.39
C GLY A 154 -17.04 -0.38 4.32
N LEU A 155 -15.88 -0.56 5.00
CA LEU A 155 -15.28 0.51 5.81
C LEU A 155 -14.87 1.69 4.90
N LEU A 156 -14.24 1.45 3.74
CA LEU A 156 -13.88 2.52 2.80
C LEU A 156 -15.11 3.33 2.39
N TRP A 157 -16.18 2.64 1.97
CA TRP A 157 -17.43 3.28 1.61
C TRP A 157 -18.01 4.11 2.75
N LEU A 158 -18.02 3.57 3.98
CA LEU A 158 -18.55 4.26 5.16
C LEU A 158 -17.74 5.52 5.47
N LEU A 159 -16.41 5.45 5.48
CA LEU A 159 -15.53 6.59 5.73
C LEU A 159 -15.76 7.69 4.68
N LYS A 160 -15.93 7.34 3.40
CA LYS A 160 -16.25 8.32 2.35
C LYS A 160 -17.63 8.96 2.56
N LYS A 161 -18.63 8.20 2.99
CA LYS A 161 -19.95 8.76 3.37
C LYS A 161 -19.83 9.73 4.54
N MET A 162 -19.07 9.36 5.57
CA MET A 162 -18.82 10.23 6.73
C MET A 162 -18.04 11.51 6.34
N GLN A 163 -17.06 11.42 5.42
CA GLN A 163 -16.37 12.59 4.86
C GLN A 163 -17.33 13.55 4.15
N ASN A 164 -18.24 13.00 3.34
CA ASN A 164 -19.24 13.80 2.60
C ASN A 164 -20.24 14.48 3.53
N GLN A 165 -20.52 13.89 4.69
CA GLN A 165 -21.40 14.44 5.73
C GLN A 165 -20.66 15.37 6.72
N GLY A 166 -19.35 15.52 6.62
CA GLY A 166 -18.55 16.33 7.54
C GLY A 166 -18.23 15.67 8.88
N ASN A 167 -18.46 14.35 9.01
CA ASN A 167 -18.26 13.57 10.23
C ASN A 167 -16.95 12.81 10.27
N PHE A 168 -16.11 12.94 9.25
CA PHE A 168 -14.79 12.35 9.16
C PHE A 168 -13.84 13.28 8.40
N PRO A 169 -12.54 13.36 8.77
CA PRO A 169 -11.57 14.26 8.12
C PRO A 169 -11.44 13.99 6.63
N LYS A 170 -11.29 15.06 5.83
CA LYS A 170 -11.09 14.96 4.37
C LYS A 170 -9.62 14.93 3.97
N ASP A 171 -8.74 15.38 4.84
CA ASP A 171 -7.30 15.50 4.61
C ASP A 171 -6.54 14.22 4.97
N VAL A 172 -7.10 13.07 4.62
CA VAL A 172 -6.53 11.75 4.88
C VAL A 172 -6.41 10.93 3.61
N ALA A 173 -5.32 10.15 3.50
CA ALA A 173 -5.15 9.12 2.50
C ALA A 173 -5.82 7.81 2.97
N LEU A 174 -6.73 7.27 2.17
CA LEU A 174 -7.39 5.98 2.39
C LEU A 174 -6.85 4.99 1.36
N LYS A 175 -5.81 4.27 1.73
CA LYS A 175 -5.17 3.26 0.89
C LYS A 175 -5.88 1.92 1.03
N LEU A 176 -6.31 1.33 -0.08
CA LEU A 176 -6.97 0.03 -0.03
C LEU A 176 -5.95 -1.12 -0.04
N SER A 177 -6.09 -2.05 0.89
CA SER A 177 -5.15 -3.16 1.11
C SER A 177 -5.27 -4.25 0.06
N VAL A 178 -4.20 -5.00 -0.15
CA VAL A 178 -4.18 -6.27 -0.91
C VAL A 178 -5.18 -7.29 -0.36
N TRP A 179 -5.49 -7.23 0.92
CA TRP A 179 -6.47 -8.09 1.59
C TRP A 179 -7.90 -7.94 1.06
N THR A 180 -8.19 -6.89 0.30
CA THR A 180 -9.48 -6.72 -0.40
C THR A 180 -9.58 -7.50 -1.71
N GLY A 181 -8.47 -8.08 -2.18
CA GLY A 181 -8.43 -8.98 -3.34
C GLY A 181 -8.62 -8.29 -4.69
N VAL A 182 -8.33 -6.99 -4.82
CA VAL A 182 -8.41 -6.29 -6.12
C VAL A 182 -7.46 -6.96 -7.12
N SER A 183 -8.01 -7.52 -8.20
CA SER A 183 -7.27 -8.34 -9.18
C SER A 183 -7.65 -8.09 -10.63
N SER A 184 -8.61 -7.20 -10.89
CA SER A 184 -9.15 -6.95 -12.23
C SER A 184 -9.37 -5.46 -12.49
N PRO A 185 -9.49 -5.03 -13.75
CA PRO A 185 -9.86 -3.65 -14.08
C PRO A 185 -11.17 -3.20 -13.44
N ALA A 186 -12.19 -4.06 -13.37
CA ALA A 186 -13.46 -3.73 -12.74
C ALA A 186 -13.31 -3.52 -11.24
N GLY A 187 -12.56 -4.39 -10.53
CA GLY A 187 -12.28 -4.22 -9.11
C GLY A 187 -11.47 -2.96 -8.80
N ALA A 188 -10.50 -2.64 -9.67
CA ALA A 188 -9.71 -1.41 -9.55
C ALA A 188 -10.57 -0.15 -9.76
N LYS A 189 -11.45 -0.17 -10.76
CA LYS A 189 -12.39 0.93 -11.01
C LYS A 189 -13.34 1.15 -9.83
N LEU A 190 -13.88 0.07 -9.28
CA LEU A 190 -14.71 0.13 -8.08
C LEU A 190 -13.96 0.71 -6.88
N ALA A 191 -12.70 0.33 -6.66
CA ALA A 191 -11.87 0.87 -5.58
C ALA A 191 -11.70 2.40 -5.69
N GLU A 192 -11.42 2.90 -6.89
CA GLU A 192 -11.32 4.34 -7.17
C GLU A 192 -12.67 5.06 -6.94
N GLU A 193 -13.78 4.52 -7.43
CA GLU A 193 -15.12 5.08 -7.26
C GLU A 193 -15.57 5.10 -5.78
N LEU A 194 -15.18 4.10 -5.00
CA LEU A 194 -15.40 4.08 -3.55
C LEU A 194 -14.53 5.12 -2.82
N GLY A 195 -13.54 5.71 -3.50
CA GLY A 195 -12.72 6.80 -2.97
C GLY A 195 -11.41 6.37 -2.35
N ALA A 196 -10.87 5.22 -2.74
CA ALA A 196 -9.49 4.89 -2.43
C ALA A 196 -8.54 5.97 -3.01
N THR A 197 -7.52 6.36 -2.28
CA THR A 197 -6.48 7.28 -2.75
C THR A 197 -5.33 6.54 -3.44
N SER A 198 -5.17 5.26 -3.16
CA SER A 198 -4.31 4.28 -3.81
C SER A 198 -4.74 2.88 -3.41
N PHE A 199 -4.25 1.86 -4.07
CA PHE A 199 -4.55 0.47 -3.68
C PHE A 199 -3.43 -0.51 -4.02
N ASN A 200 -3.43 -1.63 -3.30
CA ASN A 200 -2.60 -2.79 -3.58
C ASN A 200 -3.44 -3.83 -4.33
N PRO A 201 -3.18 -4.14 -5.60
CA PRO A 201 -3.72 -5.35 -6.21
C PRO A 201 -3.02 -6.60 -5.66
N ILE A 202 -3.53 -7.77 -6.01
CA ILE A 202 -2.83 -9.04 -5.70
C ILE A 202 -1.46 -9.05 -6.39
N ALA A 203 -0.49 -9.76 -5.79
CA ALA A 203 0.93 -9.60 -6.10
C ALA A 203 1.41 -10.32 -7.38
N ASP A 204 0.67 -11.32 -7.86
CA ASP A 204 1.06 -12.25 -8.91
C ASP A 204 0.50 -11.91 -10.31
N LEU A 205 -0.09 -10.73 -10.48
CA LEU A 205 -0.63 -10.29 -11.76
C LEU A 205 0.47 -10.15 -12.83
N THR A 206 0.15 -10.60 -14.05
CA THR A 206 1.03 -10.47 -15.22
C THR A 206 1.09 -9.02 -15.73
N LEU A 207 2.11 -8.69 -16.52
CA LEU A 207 2.24 -7.35 -17.10
C LEU A 207 1.02 -6.92 -17.93
N PRO A 208 0.41 -7.77 -18.80
CA PRO A 208 -0.84 -7.44 -19.51
C PRO A 208 -2.02 -7.12 -18.57
N GLN A 209 -2.16 -7.87 -17.46
CA GLN A 209 -3.21 -7.64 -16.47
C GLN A 209 -3.00 -6.30 -15.73
N LEU A 210 -1.76 -6.02 -15.31
CA LEU A 210 -1.39 -4.75 -14.68
C LEU A 210 -1.65 -3.57 -15.63
N ALA A 211 -1.26 -3.69 -16.90
CA ALA A 211 -1.50 -2.66 -17.90
C ALA A 211 -3.00 -2.42 -18.15
N ALA A 212 -3.83 -3.48 -18.17
CA ALA A 212 -5.27 -3.36 -18.28
C ALA A 212 -5.91 -2.64 -17.08
N ILE A 213 -5.44 -2.93 -15.85
CA ILE A 213 -5.84 -2.21 -14.63
C ILE A 213 -5.49 -0.72 -14.74
N ARG A 214 -4.25 -0.39 -15.14
CA ARG A 214 -3.80 1.01 -15.26
C ARG A 214 -4.65 1.83 -16.22
N LYS A 215 -5.22 1.22 -17.25
CA LYS A 215 -6.08 1.93 -18.22
C LYS A 215 -7.34 2.54 -17.60
N VAL A 216 -7.91 1.90 -16.59
CA VAL A 216 -9.23 2.27 -16.05
C VAL A 216 -9.20 3.15 -14.81
N VAL A 217 -8.04 3.34 -14.16
CA VAL A 217 -7.92 4.14 -12.93
C VAL A 217 -6.87 5.23 -13.09
N ASP A 218 -6.99 6.33 -12.33
CA ASP A 218 -6.03 7.43 -12.30
C ASP A 218 -5.20 7.44 -11.02
N ILE A 219 -5.73 6.93 -9.93
CA ILE A 219 -5.03 6.85 -8.64
C ILE A 219 -3.76 6.00 -8.72
N PRO A 220 -2.73 6.28 -7.92
CA PRO A 220 -1.53 5.46 -7.82
C PRO A 220 -1.84 4.02 -7.42
N ILE A 221 -1.06 3.09 -7.95
CA ILE A 221 -1.21 1.66 -7.70
C ILE A 221 0.10 1.12 -7.15
N ASP A 222 0.02 0.20 -6.19
CA ASP A 222 1.22 -0.42 -5.64
C ASP A 222 1.61 -1.67 -6.44
N PHE A 223 2.90 -1.88 -6.56
CA PHE A 223 3.49 -3.06 -7.16
C PHE A 223 4.45 -3.71 -6.18
N TYR A 224 4.19 -4.96 -5.82
CA TYR A 224 5.05 -5.72 -4.94
C TYR A 224 6.31 -6.17 -5.67
N ILE A 225 7.46 -5.69 -5.23
CA ILE A 225 8.77 -6.20 -5.65
C ILE A 225 9.03 -7.54 -4.99
N TRP A 226 8.65 -7.64 -3.71
CA TRP A 226 8.76 -8.85 -2.91
C TRP A 226 7.58 -8.98 -1.97
N THR A 227 7.01 -10.19 -1.84
CA THR A 227 5.94 -10.49 -0.90
C THR A 227 6.36 -11.58 0.09
N PHE A 228 5.46 -11.94 1.01
CA PHE A 228 5.68 -13.03 1.96
C PHE A 228 5.84 -14.38 1.27
N GLU A 229 6.70 -15.24 1.81
CA GLU A 229 6.86 -16.63 1.36
C GLU A 229 5.55 -17.40 1.46
N SER A 230 4.73 -17.13 2.48
CA SER A 230 3.40 -17.72 2.64
C SER A 230 2.39 -17.34 1.55
N TYR A 231 2.68 -16.33 0.74
CA TYR A 231 1.96 -15.94 -0.49
C TYR A 231 2.69 -16.36 -1.77
N GLY A 232 3.59 -17.34 -1.68
CA GLY A 232 4.41 -17.78 -2.79
C GLY A 232 5.71 -16.98 -2.98
N GLY A 233 5.93 -15.93 -2.19
CA GLY A 233 7.18 -15.15 -2.13
C GLY A 233 7.66 -14.59 -3.48
N PRO A 234 6.80 -14.08 -4.39
CA PRO A 234 7.27 -13.67 -5.70
C PRO A 234 8.34 -12.57 -5.57
N ASN A 235 9.44 -12.79 -6.29
CA ASN A 235 10.50 -11.82 -6.47
C ASN A 235 10.40 -11.24 -7.88
N ARG A 236 10.08 -9.95 -7.98
CA ARG A 236 9.80 -9.27 -9.24
C ARG A 236 10.76 -8.11 -9.50
N LEU A 237 11.99 -8.21 -9.02
CA LEU A 237 13.01 -7.16 -9.19
C LEU A 237 13.22 -6.81 -10.67
N TYR A 238 13.34 -7.82 -11.53
CA TYR A 238 13.57 -7.62 -12.95
C TYR A 238 12.34 -7.15 -13.75
N ASP A 239 11.15 -7.22 -13.17
CA ASP A 239 9.95 -6.63 -13.78
C ASP A 239 9.89 -5.10 -13.58
N ALA A 240 10.65 -4.55 -12.64
CA ALA A 240 10.55 -3.15 -12.23
C ALA A 240 10.67 -2.13 -13.39
N PRO A 241 11.58 -2.27 -14.38
CA PRO A 241 11.64 -1.33 -15.52
C PRO A 241 10.36 -1.31 -16.34
N GLU A 242 9.82 -2.49 -16.67
CA GLU A 242 8.58 -2.59 -17.44
C GLU A 242 7.37 -2.13 -16.64
N VAL A 243 7.32 -2.41 -15.35
CA VAL A 243 6.27 -1.92 -14.46
C VAL A 243 6.32 -0.39 -14.38
N ALA A 244 7.49 0.24 -14.23
CA ALA A 244 7.61 1.69 -14.24
C ALA A 244 7.05 2.29 -15.54
N ARG A 245 7.27 1.64 -16.68
CA ARG A 245 6.78 2.05 -17.99
C ARG A 245 5.27 1.86 -18.17
N LEU A 246 4.75 0.72 -17.76
CA LEU A 246 3.35 0.31 -18.03
C LEU A 246 2.36 0.78 -16.98
N TYR A 247 2.83 0.93 -15.73
CA TYR A 247 1.96 0.99 -14.56
C TYR A 247 2.01 2.34 -13.82
N SER A 248 2.84 3.29 -14.29
CA SER A 248 2.92 4.62 -13.66
C SER A 248 1.59 5.38 -13.67
N PRO A 249 1.29 6.21 -12.64
CA PRO A 249 2.06 6.38 -11.43
C PRO A 249 1.91 5.19 -10.49
N CYS A 250 3.03 4.66 -9.99
CA CYS A 250 3.01 3.49 -9.11
C CYS A 250 3.98 3.62 -7.93
N TYR A 251 3.72 2.84 -6.88
CA TYR A 251 4.65 2.64 -5.79
C TYR A 251 5.28 1.25 -5.91
N PHE A 252 6.61 1.17 -5.84
CA PHE A 252 7.29 -0.09 -5.62
C PHE A 252 7.33 -0.40 -4.14
N LYS A 253 6.70 -1.52 -3.76
CA LYS A 253 6.49 -1.94 -2.38
C LYS A 253 7.37 -3.12 -2.00
N PHE A 254 7.99 -3.04 -0.83
CA PHE A 254 8.88 -4.04 -0.28
C PHE A 254 8.31 -4.63 1.01
N GLU A 255 7.91 -5.90 0.97
CA GLU A 255 7.28 -6.59 2.10
C GLU A 255 7.75 -8.05 2.25
N PRO A 256 9.06 -8.34 2.18
CA PRO A 256 9.55 -9.69 2.33
C PRO A 256 9.55 -10.12 3.79
N ALA A 257 8.97 -11.27 4.06
CA ALA A 257 9.02 -11.98 5.34
C ALA A 257 8.61 -13.45 5.12
N PRO A 258 8.93 -14.38 6.06
CA PRO A 258 8.45 -15.76 5.98
C PRO A 258 6.93 -15.85 6.02
N SER A 259 6.30 -15.08 6.89
CA SER A 259 4.85 -14.94 6.92
C SER A 259 4.43 -13.61 7.52
N ALA A 260 3.31 -13.06 7.06
CA ALA A 260 2.74 -11.86 7.63
C ALA A 260 2.41 -12.04 9.12
N GLY A 261 1.72 -13.15 9.46
CA GLY A 261 1.31 -13.43 10.83
C GLY A 261 2.45 -13.73 11.79
N GLY A 262 3.56 -14.27 11.31
CA GLY A 262 4.75 -14.54 12.13
C GLY A 262 5.61 -13.30 12.32
N PHE A 263 5.82 -12.53 11.25
CA PHE A 263 6.72 -11.38 11.29
C PHE A 263 6.09 -10.16 11.98
N TYR A 264 4.84 -9.83 11.64
CA TYR A 264 4.13 -8.70 12.25
C TYR A 264 3.38 -9.10 13.52
N SER A 265 4.01 -9.95 14.33
CA SER A 265 3.54 -10.34 15.66
C SER A 265 4.13 -9.40 16.71
N PRO A 266 3.38 -9.01 17.76
CA PRO A 266 3.92 -8.22 18.87
C PRO A 266 5.04 -8.91 19.65
N PHE A 267 5.30 -10.17 19.34
CA PHE A 267 6.42 -10.95 19.92
C PHE A 267 7.67 -10.96 19.03
N THR A 268 7.64 -10.33 17.87
CA THR A 268 8.81 -10.20 16.99
C THR A 268 9.69 -9.05 17.51
N SER A 269 11.01 -9.29 17.60
CA SER A 269 11.94 -8.29 18.14
C SER A 269 12.18 -7.12 17.16
N ASP A 270 12.48 -5.95 17.71
CA ASP A 270 12.88 -4.77 16.94
C ASP A 270 14.09 -5.06 16.05
N GLU A 271 15.08 -5.85 16.50
CA GLU A 271 16.29 -6.20 15.74
C GLU A 271 15.96 -6.94 14.45
N SER A 272 14.95 -7.81 14.48
CA SER A 272 14.48 -8.52 13.28
C SER A 272 13.89 -7.55 12.25
N HIS A 273 13.04 -6.63 12.72
CA HIS A 273 12.46 -5.58 11.87
C HIS A 273 13.53 -4.62 11.33
N ILE A 274 14.46 -4.16 12.18
CA ILE A 274 15.57 -3.28 11.79
C ILE A 274 16.45 -3.94 10.71
N THR A 275 16.84 -5.19 10.94
CA THR A 275 17.68 -5.93 9.98
C THR A 275 16.99 -6.05 8.63
N LEU A 276 15.71 -6.39 8.62
CA LEU A 276 14.95 -6.51 7.38
C LEU A 276 14.74 -5.16 6.71
N MET A 277 14.50 -4.09 7.48
CA MET A 277 14.31 -2.75 6.95
C MET A 277 15.54 -2.25 6.19
N ARG A 278 16.73 -2.43 6.73
CA ARG A 278 18.00 -2.10 6.05
C ARG A 278 18.18 -2.88 4.75
N LYS A 279 17.78 -4.15 4.70
CA LYS A 279 17.77 -4.96 3.47
C LYS A 279 16.79 -4.40 2.44
N LYS A 280 15.58 -4.02 2.85
CA LYS A 280 14.57 -3.43 1.95
C LYS A 280 15.07 -2.15 1.29
N VAL A 281 15.74 -1.27 2.03
CA VAL A 281 16.35 -0.05 1.46
C VAL A 281 17.40 -0.39 0.42
N LYS A 282 18.27 -1.38 0.68
CA LYS A 282 19.25 -1.88 -0.31
C LYS A 282 18.57 -2.42 -1.58
N TRP A 283 17.46 -3.13 -1.44
CA TRP A 283 16.72 -3.64 -2.60
C TRP A 283 16.02 -2.52 -3.37
N ALA A 284 15.57 -1.46 -2.69
CA ALA A 284 15.02 -0.29 -3.35
C ALA A 284 16.10 0.46 -4.17
N GLU A 285 17.32 0.59 -3.66
CA GLU A 285 18.46 1.11 -4.42
C GLU A 285 18.65 0.31 -5.72
N PHE A 286 18.70 -1.02 -5.61
CA PHE A 286 18.83 -1.90 -6.77
C PHE A 286 17.71 -1.71 -7.80
N VAL A 287 16.45 -1.58 -7.34
CA VAL A 287 15.29 -1.33 -8.22
C VAL A 287 15.42 0.01 -8.95
N ILE A 288 15.83 1.06 -8.24
CA ILE A 288 16.03 2.39 -8.83
C ILE A 288 17.12 2.35 -9.89
N ASP A 289 18.25 1.69 -9.61
CA ASP A 289 19.34 1.55 -10.55
C ASP A 289 18.92 0.75 -11.78
N LEU A 290 18.22 -0.37 -11.59
CA LEU A 290 17.73 -1.21 -12.69
C LEU A 290 16.75 -0.44 -13.60
N ILE A 291 15.87 0.37 -13.02
CA ILE A 291 14.95 1.22 -13.82
C ILE A 291 15.75 2.28 -14.57
N ARG A 292 16.70 2.95 -13.92
CA ARG A 292 17.54 3.99 -14.55
C ARG A 292 18.34 3.46 -15.74
N GLU A 293 18.87 2.24 -15.63
CA GLU A 293 19.63 1.59 -16.70
C GLU A 293 18.79 1.16 -17.90
N ASN A 294 17.55 0.69 -17.65
CA ASN A 294 16.73 0.05 -18.68
C ASN A 294 15.57 0.93 -19.19
N GLN A 295 15.12 1.91 -18.40
CA GLN A 295 14.03 2.83 -18.70
C GLN A 295 14.38 4.25 -18.20
N PRO A 296 15.39 4.93 -18.78
CA PRO A 296 15.94 6.19 -18.25
C PRO A 296 14.94 7.35 -18.22
N ASP A 297 13.88 7.28 -19.00
CA ASP A 297 12.78 8.26 -18.99
C ASP A 297 11.83 8.11 -17.81
N MET A 298 11.87 6.97 -17.12
CA MET A 298 11.03 6.70 -15.95
C MET A 298 11.74 7.22 -14.70
N LYS A 299 11.22 8.31 -14.13
CA LYS A 299 11.84 9.01 -12.99
C LYS A 299 11.17 8.64 -11.68
N VAL A 300 12.00 8.49 -10.63
CA VAL A 300 11.54 8.43 -9.23
C VAL A 300 11.26 9.85 -8.74
N SER A 301 10.26 10.03 -7.87
CA SER A 301 10.05 11.30 -7.16
C SER A 301 11.27 11.64 -6.30
N GLU A 302 11.56 12.93 -6.15
CA GLU A 302 12.46 13.39 -5.08
C GLU A 302 11.83 13.11 -3.70
N GLN A 303 12.65 13.19 -2.63
CA GLN A 303 12.13 13.00 -1.27
C GLN A 303 11.16 14.10 -0.87
N GLY A 304 9.96 13.73 -0.40
CA GLY A 304 8.97 14.64 0.15
C GLY A 304 8.23 15.50 -0.87
N PRO A 305 7.70 14.91 -1.96
CA PRO A 305 6.84 15.66 -2.88
C PRO A 305 5.59 16.18 -2.16
N ALA A 306 5.08 17.32 -2.63
CA ALA A 306 4.08 18.12 -1.92
C ALA A 306 2.68 17.45 -1.81
N ASP A 307 2.42 16.43 -2.62
CA ASP A 307 1.14 15.71 -2.64
C ASP A 307 1.06 14.52 -1.66
N LEU A 308 2.12 14.26 -0.90
CA LEU A 308 2.09 13.23 0.14
C LEU A 308 1.24 13.66 1.34
N CYS A 309 0.48 12.73 1.90
CA CYS A 309 -0.20 12.89 3.18
C CYS A 309 0.78 12.70 4.35
N ILE A 310 1.79 13.58 4.43
CA ILE A 310 2.75 13.60 5.54
C ILE A 310 2.01 13.90 6.85
N PRO A 311 2.38 13.28 7.98
CA PRO A 311 1.78 13.59 9.27
C PRO A 311 1.89 15.10 9.61
N ARG A 312 0.93 15.60 10.39
CA ARG A 312 0.86 17.00 10.84
C ARG A 312 0.88 17.03 12.36
N VAL A 313 2.07 17.15 12.92
CA VAL A 313 2.33 17.16 14.38
C VAL A 313 2.41 18.59 14.88
#